data_108dc1caa36a82bdd16d8dc08ec99f04
#
_entry.id   108dc1caa36a82bdd16d8dc08ec99f04
#
_cell.length_a   1.000
_cell.length_b   1.000
_cell.length_c   1.000
_cell.angle_alpha   90.00
_cell.angle_beta   90.00
_cell.angle_gamma   90.00
#
_symmetry.space_group_name_H-M   'P 1'
#
loop_
_entity.id
_entity.type
_entity.pdbx_description
1 polymer ?
#
loop_
_entity_poly.entity_id
_entity_poly.type
_entity_poly.pdbx_seq_one_letter_code
_entity_poly.pdbx_strand_id
1 'polypeptide(L)'
;MYSTGRGSVRVRSRYNYDKSNNCVEITEIPPTATVEAIMDKIVDLIKLGKIREISDMRDETDLGGLKLTIDCKRGTDPEKLMQKLFRMTPLEDSFSCNFNVLIAGSPRVLGVRELLEEWTAFRRECVRRGIYFDLQRKKEKLHLLQGLKKILLDIDKAVKIVRETEEEVEVIPNLMIGFGIDEVQAEYVAE
;
A
#
# COMPACT_ATOMS: atom_id res chain seq x y z
N MET A 1 15.11 15.43 5.79
CA MET A 1 13.87 14.66 5.67
C MET A 1 14.15 13.17 5.62
N TYR A 2 14.88 12.66 4.62
CA TYR A 2 15.10 11.20 4.46
C TYR A 2 15.82 10.52 5.64
N SER A 3 16.71 11.22 6.33
CA SER A 3 17.45 10.66 7.48
C SER A 3 16.72 10.82 8.82
N THR A 4 15.89 11.85 8.97
CA THR A 4 15.27 12.20 10.26
C THR A 4 13.77 12.00 10.32
N GLY A 5 13.12 11.67 9.19
CA GLY A 5 11.68 11.57 9.08
C GLY A 5 10.92 12.91 9.14
N ARG A 6 11.62 14.04 9.28
CA ARG A 6 11.02 15.39 9.30
C ARG A 6 11.75 16.32 8.35
N GLY A 7 10.99 17.18 7.70
CA GLY A 7 11.51 18.19 6.80
C GLY A 7 10.44 18.74 5.88
N SER A 8 10.85 19.55 4.93
CA SER A 8 9.95 20.08 3.90
C SER A 8 10.55 19.96 2.52
N VAL A 9 9.73 19.81 1.54
CA VAL A 9 10.07 19.85 0.11
C VAL A 9 9.31 20.98 -0.54
N ARG A 10 9.97 21.68 -1.47
CA ARG A 10 9.31 22.70 -2.27
C ARG A 10 8.68 22.04 -3.49
N VAL A 11 7.40 22.24 -3.67
CA VAL A 11 6.59 21.69 -4.77
C VAL A 11 6.13 22.83 -5.66
N ARG A 12 6.32 22.69 -6.97
CA ARG A 12 5.89 23.63 -8.00
C ARG A 12 4.83 23.04 -8.88
N SER A 13 3.93 23.89 -9.37
CA SER A 13 2.98 23.57 -10.42
C SER A 13 3.69 23.20 -11.71
N ARG A 14 3.09 22.26 -12.45
CA ARG A 14 3.50 21.93 -13.80
C ARG A 14 2.70 22.75 -14.80
N TYR A 15 3.38 23.35 -15.76
CA TYR A 15 2.74 24.17 -16.76
C TYR A 15 3.34 23.95 -18.15
N ASN A 16 2.56 24.24 -19.16
CA ASN A 16 2.96 24.31 -20.55
C ASN A 16 2.61 25.69 -21.12
N TYR A 17 3.40 26.18 -22.07
CA TYR A 17 3.10 27.40 -22.79
C TYR A 17 2.61 27.08 -24.19
N ASP A 18 1.34 27.40 -24.47
CA ASP A 18 0.76 27.35 -25.80
C ASP A 18 1.05 28.64 -26.56
N LYS A 19 1.96 28.55 -27.55
CA LYS A 19 2.35 29.67 -28.39
C LYS A 19 1.24 30.11 -29.34
N SER A 20 0.33 29.21 -29.75
CA SER A 20 -0.73 29.48 -30.70
C SER A 20 -1.80 30.40 -30.09
N ASN A 21 -2.15 30.12 -28.86
CA ASN A 21 -3.16 30.86 -28.08
C ASN A 21 -2.55 31.92 -27.16
N ASN A 22 -1.22 32.00 -27.07
CA ASN A 22 -0.47 32.87 -26.17
C ASN A 22 -0.93 32.75 -24.71
N CYS A 23 -1.11 31.53 -24.23
CA CYS A 23 -1.55 31.24 -22.90
C CYS A 23 -0.63 30.25 -22.17
N VAL A 24 -0.66 30.30 -20.85
CA VAL A 24 0.00 29.33 -19.97
C VAL A 24 -1.05 28.37 -19.43
N GLU A 25 -0.89 27.09 -19.68
CA GLU A 25 -1.77 26.03 -19.18
C GLU A 25 -1.11 25.33 -18.00
N ILE A 26 -1.73 25.38 -16.82
CA ILE A 26 -1.28 24.71 -15.60
C ILE A 26 -2.06 23.43 -15.46
N THR A 27 -1.35 22.29 -15.45
CA THR A 27 -1.94 20.94 -15.42
C THR A 27 -1.79 20.23 -14.08
N GLU A 28 -0.87 20.69 -13.23
CA GLU A 28 -0.68 20.15 -11.88
C GLU A 28 -0.39 21.32 -10.93
N ILE A 29 -0.96 21.29 -9.73
CA ILE A 29 -0.74 22.26 -8.66
C ILE A 29 -0.23 21.57 -7.39
N PRO A 30 0.43 22.31 -6.46
CA PRO A 30 0.81 21.75 -5.18
C PRO A 30 -0.39 21.19 -4.41
N PRO A 31 -0.25 20.06 -3.69
CA PRO A 31 -1.37 19.43 -2.97
C PRO A 31 -1.88 20.28 -1.79
N THR A 32 -1.16 21.35 -1.43
CA THR A 32 -1.53 22.32 -0.40
C THR A 32 -2.39 23.48 -0.91
N ALA A 33 -2.59 23.57 -2.22
CA ALA A 33 -3.32 24.66 -2.86
C ALA A 33 -4.54 24.16 -3.62
N THR A 34 -5.54 25.05 -3.79
CA THR A 34 -6.69 24.83 -4.67
C THR A 34 -6.66 25.81 -5.85
N VAL A 35 -7.34 25.47 -6.95
CA VAL A 35 -7.39 26.31 -8.15
C VAL A 35 -8.00 27.68 -7.81
N GLU A 36 -9.08 27.68 -7.02
CA GLU A 36 -9.76 28.90 -6.59
C GLU A 36 -8.84 29.82 -5.80
N ALA A 37 -8.09 29.28 -4.80
CA ALA A 37 -7.17 30.07 -3.99
C ALA A 37 -6.02 30.66 -4.83
N ILE A 38 -5.56 29.94 -5.86
CA ILE A 38 -4.56 30.43 -6.80
C ILE A 38 -5.13 31.56 -7.64
N MET A 39 -6.34 31.38 -8.21
CA MET A 39 -7.01 32.38 -9.02
C MET A 39 -7.29 33.68 -8.23
N ASP A 40 -7.86 33.56 -7.03
CA ASP A 40 -8.12 34.70 -6.15
C ASP A 40 -6.85 35.49 -5.85
N LYS A 41 -5.76 34.77 -5.56
CA LYS A 41 -4.47 35.39 -5.29
C LYS A 41 -3.90 36.13 -6.51
N ILE A 42 -4.04 35.55 -7.70
CA ILE A 42 -3.61 36.21 -8.95
C ILE A 42 -4.47 37.47 -9.21
N VAL A 43 -5.79 37.39 -9.02
CA VAL A 43 -6.70 38.55 -9.16
C VAL A 43 -6.29 39.68 -8.21
N ASP A 44 -5.99 39.37 -6.96
CA ASP A 44 -5.51 40.36 -5.99
C ASP A 44 -4.18 41.00 -6.42
N LEU A 45 -3.25 40.22 -6.97
CA LEU A 45 -1.98 40.76 -7.47
C LEU A 45 -2.17 41.65 -8.71
N ILE A 46 -3.14 41.35 -9.54
CA ILE A 46 -3.55 42.20 -10.70
C ILE A 46 -4.13 43.51 -10.18
N LYS A 47 -5.08 43.45 -9.23
CA LYS A 47 -5.71 44.66 -8.62
C LYS A 47 -4.65 45.57 -7.95
N LEU A 48 -3.65 44.95 -7.28
CA LEU A 48 -2.54 45.68 -6.68
C LEU A 48 -1.51 46.22 -7.70
N GLY A 49 -1.69 45.94 -8.99
CA GLY A 49 -0.78 46.37 -10.06
C GLY A 49 0.58 45.68 -10.09
N LYS A 50 0.76 44.58 -9.31
CA LYS A 50 2.00 43.80 -9.26
C LYS A 50 2.19 42.89 -10.47
N ILE A 51 1.09 42.43 -11.05
CA ILE A 51 1.06 41.63 -12.28
C ILE A 51 0.21 42.37 -13.29
N ARG A 52 0.79 42.66 -14.46
CA ARG A 52 0.12 43.40 -15.56
C ARG A 52 0.11 42.58 -16.85
N GLU A 53 0.82 41.46 -16.85
CA GLU A 53 1.08 40.62 -18.00
C GLU A 53 -0.09 39.66 -18.35
N ILE A 54 -1.05 39.51 -17.45
CA ILE A 54 -2.21 38.61 -17.61
C ILE A 54 -3.39 39.42 -18.20
N SER A 55 -4.05 38.86 -19.19
CA SER A 55 -5.29 39.41 -19.76
C SER A 55 -6.55 38.77 -19.20
N ASP A 56 -6.56 37.44 -19.06
CA ASP A 56 -7.68 36.66 -18.54
C ASP A 56 -7.21 35.37 -17.86
N MET A 57 -8.08 34.76 -17.07
CA MET A 57 -7.87 33.46 -16.44
C MET A 57 -9.13 32.61 -16.48
N ARG A 58 -9.01 31.34 -16.80
CA ARG A 58 -10.12 30.39 -16.86
C ARG A 58 -9.76 29.08 -16.20
N ASP A 59 -10.69 28.55 -15.42
CA ASP A 59 -10.62 27.15 -14.96
C ASP A 59 -11.33 26.29 -16.01
N GLU A 60 -10.56 25.49 -16.71
CA GLU A 60 -10.98 24.54 -17.75
C GLU A 60 -10.86 23.09 -17.25
N THR A 61 -10.83 22.87 -15.92
CA THR A 61 -10.77 21.56 -15.31
C THR A 61 -11.97 20.71 -15.70
N ASP A 62 -11.72 19.53 -16.24
CA ASP A 62 -12.74 18.58 -16.68
C ASP A 62 -12.39 17.14 -16.26
N LEU A 63 -13.10 16.15 -16.83
CA LEU A 63 -12.83 14.72 -16.59
C LEU A 63 -11.45 14.26 -17.08
N GLY A 64 -10.80 15.04 -17.95
CA GLY A 64 -9.44 14.78 -18.43
C GLY A 64 -8.35 15.21 -17.46
N GLY A 65 -8.70 16.01 -16.44
CA GLY A 65 -7.79 16.48 -15.41
C GLY A 65 -7.87 17.98 -15.14
N LEU A 66 -6.98 18.43 -14.25
CA LEU A 66 -6.86 19.84 -13.90
C LEU A 66 -6.28 20.63 -15.06
N LYS A 67 -6.95 21.74 -15.40
CA LYS A 67 -6.47 22.70 -16.40
C LYS A 67 -6.85 24.12 -16.03
N LEU A 68 -5.88 24.88 -15.53
CA LEU A 68 -6.01 26.33 -15.31
C LEU A 68 -5.28 27.05 -16.44
N THR A 69 -6.02 27.80 -17.26
CA THR A 69 -5.51 28.55 -18.41
C THR A 69 -5.36 30.02 -18.05
N ILE A 70 -4.16 30.57 -18.28
CA ILE A 70 -3.81 31.97 -18.03
C ILE A 70 -3.45 32.61 -19.38
N ASP A 71 -4.30 33.49 -19.88
CA ASP A 71 -4.06 34.22 -21.13
C ASP A 71 -3.09 35.37 -20.91
N CYS A 72 -2.02 35.38 -21.69
CA CYS A 72 -0.96 36.38 -21.61
C CYS A 72 -1.25 37.56 -22.56
N LYS A 73 -0.87 38.77 -22.14
CA LYS A 73 -0.86 39.92 -23.05
C LYS A 73 0.26 39.78 -24.09
N ARG A 74 0.07 40.41 -25.24
CA ARG A 74 1.07 40.42 -26.30
C ARG A 74 2.42 40.94 -25.80
N GLY A 75 3.51 40.25 -26.15
CA GLY A 75 4.84 40.61 -25.73
C GLY A 75 5.27 40.18 -24.32
N THR A 76 4.41 39.41 -23.62
CA THR A 76 4.74 38.82 -22.31
C THR A 76 5.73 37.67 -22.51
N ASP A 77 6.78 37.64 -21.69
CA ASP A 77 7.68 36.51 -21.54
C ASP A 77 7.05 35.52 -20.53
N PRO A 78 6.62 34.32 -20.97
CA PRO A 78 5.90 33.39 -20.12
C PRO A 78 6.78 32.86 -18.98
N GLU A 79 8.08 32.68 -19.19
CA GLU A 79 8.98 32.19 -18.15
C GLU A 79 9.14 33.21 -17.02
N LYS A 80 9.30 34.48 -17.37
CA LYS A 80 9.39 35.55 -16.37
C LYS A 80 8.08 35.73 -15.61
N LEU A 81 6.94 35.60 -16.30
CA LEU A 81 5.63 35.60 -15.66
C LEU A 81 5.50 34.46 -14.65
N MET A 82 5.83 33.22 -15.04
CA MET A 82 5.75 32.08 -14.15
C MET A 82 6.69 32.19 -12.97
N GLN A 83 7.89 32.73 -13.13
CA GLN A 83 8.80 33.00 -12.02
C GLN A 83 8.23 34.02 -11.01
N LYS A 84 7.51 35.03 -11.47
CA LYS A 84 6.79 35.97 -10.59
C LYS A 84 5.64 35.26 -9.87
N LEU A 85 4.84 34.47 -10.59
CA LEU A 85 3.73 33.70 -10.03
C LEU A 85 4.18 32.71 -8.97
N PHE A 86 5.24 31.96 -9.19
CA PHE A 86 5.82 31.05 -8.20
C PHE A 86 6.23 31.75 -6.89
N ARG A 87 6.68 32.99 -6.97
CA ARG A 87 7.10 33.76 -5.77
C ARG A 87 5.96 34.38 -4.98
N MET A 88 4.83 34.67 -5.66
CA MET A 88 3.77 35.49 -5.09
C MET A 88 2.43 34.76 -4.90
N THR A 89 2.32 33.52 -5.38
CA THR A 89 1.11 32.72 -5.33
C THR A 89 1.40 31.31 -4.84
N PRO A 90 0.39 30.51 -4.44
CA PRO A 90 0.55 29.11 -4.04
C PRO A 90 0.90 28.15 -5.19
N LEU A 91 1.22 28.64 -6.40
CA LEU A 91 1.75 27.82 -7.50
C LEU A 91 3.12 27.17 -7.17
N GLU A 92 3.85 27.72 -6.20
CA GLU A 92 4.95 27.07 -5.52
C GLU A 92 4.69 27.15 -4.02
N ASP A 93 4.73 26.00 -3.34
CA ASP A 93 4.53 25.93 -1.90
C ASP A 93 5.45 24.89 -1.25
N SER A 94 5.60 25.01 0.06
CA SER A 94 6.42 24.13 0.88
C SER A 94 5.56 23.05 1.49
N PHE A 95 5.76 21.80 1.05
CA PHE A 95 5.10 20.64 1.61
C PHE A 95 5.89 20.07 2.78
N SER A 96 5.31 20.14 3.99
CA SER A 96 5.94 19.62 5.21
C SER A 96 5.72 18.10 5.32
N CYS A 97 6.81 17.36 5.51
CA CYS A 97 6.80 15.91 5.70
C CYS A 97 7.08 15.55 7.16
N ASN A 98 6.30 14.62 7.68
CA ASN A 98 6.51 14.00 8.98
C ASN A 98 6.19 12.50 8.86
N PHE A 99 7.22 11.65 8.83
CA PHE A 99 7.08 10.21 8.67
C PHE A 99 6.79 9.57 10.03
N ASN A 100 5.57 9.78 10.52
CA ASN A 100 5.10 9.21 11.76
C ASN A 100 4.42 7.86 11.48
N VAL A 101 4.96 6.79 12.06
CA VAL A 101 4.52 5.41 11.85
C VAL A 101 4.33 4.69 13.17
N LEU A 102 3.54 3.63 13.18
CA LEU A 102 3.36 2.77 14.34
C LEU A 102 4.31 1.57 14.26
N ILE A 103 5.20 1.47 15.25
CA ILE A 103 6.07 0.30 15.45
C ILE A 103 5.67 -0.40 16.75
N ALA A 104 5.24 -1.64 16.63
CA ALA A 104 4.71 -2.43 17.76
C ALA A 104 3.64 -1.65 18.58
N GLY A 105 2.76 -0.91 17.90
CA GLY A 105 1.70 -0.11 18.51
C GLY A 105 2.12 1.25 19.06
N SER A 106 3.41 1.60 19.02
CA SER A 106 3.91 2.89 19.50
C SER A 106 4.25 3.83 18.32
N PRO A 107 3.83 5.11 18.35
CA PRO A 107 4.15 6.07 17.32
C PRO A 107 5.63 6.48 17.39
N ARG A 108 6.32 6.43 16.24
CA ARG A 108 7.72 6.84 16.10
C ARG A 108 7.91 7.62 14.81
N VAL A 109 8.76 8.63 14.85
CA VAL A 109 9.18 9.38 13.66
C VAL A 109 10.50 8.78 13.19
N LEU A 110 10.51 8.24 11.99
CA LEU A 110 11.66 7.51 11.43
C LEU A 110 12.07 8.06 10.08
N GLY A 111 13.37 7.98 9.77
CA GLY A 111 13.89 8.21 8.44
C GLY A 111 13.54 7.07 7.48
N VAL A 112 13.70 7.29 6.18
CA VAL A 112 13.36 6.30 5.14
C VAL A 112 14.12 4.98 5.35
N ARG A 113 15.40 5.05 5.70
CA ARG A 113 16.22 3.87 5.96
C ARG A 113 15.66 3.04 7.12
N GLU A 114 15.39 3.70 8.24
CA GLU A 114 14.83 3.05 9.43
C GLU A 114 13.45 2.46 9.18
N LEU A 115 12.61 3.15 8.39
CA LEU A 115 11.31 2.63 7.94
C LEU A 115 11.44 1.32 7.16
N LEU A 116 12.41 1.26 6.23
CA LEU A 116 12.65 0.07 5.43
C LEU A 116 13.24 -1.07 6.27
N GLU A 117 14.10 -0.78 7.23
CA GLU A 117 14.66 -1.76 8.17
C GLU A 117 13.55 -2.37 9.05
N GLU A 118 12.69 -1.55 9.65
CA GLU A 118 11.56 -2.00 10.46
C GLU A 118 10.53 -2.79 9.62
N TRP A 119 10.21 -2.30 8.43
CA TRP A 119 9.31 -3.02 7.51
C TRP A 119 9.89 -4.38 7.12
N THR A 120 11.18 -4.45 6.84
CA THR A 120 11.86 -5.70 6.46
C THR A 120 11.85 -6.70 7.62
N ALA A 121 12.09 -6.23 8.84
CA ALA A 121 12.03 -7.06 10.05
C ALA A 121 10.61 -7.61 10.26
N PHE A 122 9.60 -6.75 10.20
CA PHE A 122 8.19 -7.15 10.28
C PHE A 122 7.81 -8.16 9.19
N ARG A 123 8.19 -7.89 7.94
CA ARG A 123 7.86 -8.79 6.82
C ARG A 123 8.51 -10.16 6.96
N ARG A 124 9.75 -10.20 7.42
CA ARG A 124 10.45 -11.47 7.70
C ARG A 124 9.69 -12.32 8.72
N GLU A 125 9.21 -11.70 9.80
CA GLU A 125 8.41 -12.41 10.81
C GLU A 125 7.05 -12.87 10.26
N CYS A 126 6.40 -12.10 9.42
CA CYS A 126 5.17 -12.52 8.74
C CYS A 126 5.38 -13.76 7.87
N VAL A 127 6.45 -13.77 7.06
CA VAL A 127 6.81 -14.90 6.20
C VAL A 127 7.14 -16.14 7.05
N ARG A 128 7.92 -15.96 8.12
CA ARG A 128 8.27 -17.06 9.04
C ARG A 128 7.03 -17.70 9.65
N ARG A 129 6.06 -16.90 10.13
CA ARG A 129 4.79 -17.42 10.68
C ARG A 129 3.97 -18.16 9.63
N GLY A 130 3.89 -17.61 8.40
CA GLY A 130 3.19 -18.29 7.29
C GLY A 130 3.81 -19.65 6.97
N ILE A 131 5.14 -19.70 6.83
CA ILE A 131 5.86 -20.97 6.57
C ILE A 131 5.67 -21.94 7.73
N TYR A 132 5.73 -21.47 8.98
CA TYR A 132 5.50 -22.31 10.15
C TYR A 132 4.11 -22.94 10.14
N PHE A 133 3.08 -22.14 9.84
CA PHE A 133 1.70 -22.63 9.72
C PHE A 133 1.56 -23.70 8.64
N ASP A 134 2.09 -23.44 7.44
CA ASP A 134 2.05 -24.41 6.34
C ASP A 134 2.80 -25.70 6.66
N LEU A 135 3.94 -25.56 7.37
CA LEU A 135 4.72 -26.70 7.82
C LEU A 135 3.94 -27.58 8.82
N GLN A 136 3.25 -26.96 9.77
CA GLN A 136 2.44 -27.69 10.74
C GLN A 136 1.31 -28.47 10.03
N ARG A 137 0.55 -27.82 9.15
CA ARG A 137 -0.49 -28.49 8.37
C ARG A 137 0.04 -29.68 7.56
N LYS A 138 1.23 -29.54 6.95
CA LYS A 138 1.85 -30.63 6.19
C LYS A 138 2.33 -31.74 7.09
N LYS A 139 2.83 -31.45 8.29
CA LYS A 139 3.22 -32.47 9.28
C LYS A 139 2.03 -33.25 9.78
N GLU A 140 0.91 -32.58 10.10
CA GLU A 140 -0.34 -33.23 10.49
C GLU A 140 -0.83 -34.19 9.40
N LYS A 141 -0.89 -33.73 8.15
CA LYS A 141 -1.28 -34.58 7.03
C LYS A 141 -0.30 -35.75 6.83
N LEU A 142 1.00 -35.52 6.95
CA LEU A 142 2.00 -36.60 6.86
C LEU A 142 1.80 -37.64 7.95
N HIS A 143 1.51 -37.19 9.18
CA HIS A 143 1.26 -38.06 10.32
C HIS A 143 0.06 -38.98 10.08
N LEU A 144 -1.07 -38.43 9.57
CA LEU A 144 -2.25 -39.24 9.19
C LEU A 144 -1.91 -40.26 8.09
N LEU A 145 -1.21 -39.83 7.05
CA LEU A 145 -0.82 -40.73 5.94
C LEU A 145 0.16 -41.83 6.38
N GLN A 146 0.99 -41.59 7.40
CA GLN A 146 1.84 -42.60 7.97
C GLN A 146 1.02 -43.68 8.70
N GLY A 147 -0.03 -43.31 9.40
CA GLY A 147 -0.99 -44.26 10.00
C GLY A 147 -1.68 -45.09 8.92
N LEU A 148 -2.26 -44.42 7.92
CA LEU A 148 -2.92 -45.07 6.80
C LEU A 148 -1.98 -46.05 6.05
N LYS A 149 -0.71 -45.68 5.86
CA LYS A 149 0.27 -46.57 5.25
C LYS A 149 0.45 -47.88 6.02
N LYS A 150 0.45 -47.84 7.36
CA LYS A 150 0.57 -49.05 8.18
C LYS A 150 -0.64 -49.96 8.01
N ILE A 151 -1.83 -49.38 7.94
CA ILE A 151 -3.09 -50.14 7.70
C ILE A 151 -3.09 -50.74 6.31
N LEU A 152 -2.69 -50.03 5.28
CA LEU A 152 -2.67 -50.48 3.88
C LEU A 152 -1.71 -51.68 3.66
N LEU A 153 -0.68 -51.85 4.54
CA LEU A 153 0.19 -53.00 4.45
C LEU A 153 -0.46 -54.31 4.86
N ASP A 154 -1.56 -54.28 5.63
CA ASP A 154 -2.30 -55.46 6.08
C ASP A 154 -3.78 -55.10 6.25
N ILE A 155 -4.49 -54.87 5.13
CA ILE A 155 -5.89 -54.50 5.08
C ILE A 155 -6.79 -55.58 5.66
N ASP A 156 -6.49 -56.83 5.40
CA ASP A 156 -7.27 -57.95 5.88
C ASP A 156 -7.35 -57.98 7.40
N LYS A 157 -6.23 -57.72 8.06
CA LYS A 157 -6.14 -57.56 9.52
C LYS A 157 -6.99 -56.38 10.00
N ALA A 158 -6.98 -55.26 9.32
CA ALA A 158 -7.79 -54.09 9.70
C ALA A 158 -9.27 -54.39 9.60
N VAL A 159 -9.72 -54.96 8.48
CA VAL A 159 -11.11 -55.39 8.27
C VAL A 159 -11.56 -56.43 9.30
N LYS A 160 -10.68 -57.35 9.66
CA LYS A 160 -10.96 -58.36 10.68
C LYS A 160 -11.16 -57.71 12.06
N ILE A 161 -10.29 -56.80 12.48
CA ILE A 161 -10.41 -56.05 13.74
C ILE A 161 -11.77 -55.31 13.80
N VAL A 162 -12.10 -54.57 12.75
CA VAL A 162 -13.38 -53.81 12.70
C VAL A 162 -14.60 -54.75 12.76
N ARG A 163 -14.56 -55.91 12.09
CA ARG A 163 -15.70 -56.87 12.06
C ARG A 163 -15.82 -57.69 13.34
N GLU A 164 -14.76 -58.01 14.02
CA GLU A 164 -14.74 -58.83 15.24
C GLU A 164 -14.92 -58.01 16.51
N THR A 165 -14.88 -56.68 16.44
CA THR A 165 -15.13 -55.80 17.57
C THR A 165 -16.61 -55.59 17.75
N GLU A 166 -17.15 -55.99 18.92
CA GLU A 166 -18.57 -55.94 19.21
C GLU A 166 -19.08 -54.49 19.51
N GLU A 167 -18.27 -53.69 20.16
CA GLU A 167 -18.62 -52.31 20.52
C GLU A 167 -17.85 -51.28 19.66
N GLU A 168 -18.59 -50.35 19.04
CA GLU A 168 -18.00 -49.31 18.16
C GLU A 168 -16.92 -48.48 18.85
N VAL A 169 -17.07 -48.25 20.15
CA VAL A 169 -16.09 -47.48 20.98
C VAL A 169 -14.75 -48.20 21.10
N GLU A 170 -14.72 -49.51 20.97
CA GLU A 170 -13.47 -50.32 21.07
C GLU A 170 -12.72 -50.45 19.74
N VAL A 171 -13.29 -50.04 18.61
CA VAL A 171 -12.68 -50.16 17.28
C VAL A 171 -11.39 -49.34 17.21
N ILE A 172 -11.41 -48.11 17.71
CA ILE A 172 -10.22 -47.20 17.71
C ILE A 172 -9.09 -47.78 18.57
N PRO A 173 -9.33 -48.14 19.86
CA PRO A 173 -8.30 -48.79 20.67
C PRO A 173 -7.74 -50.09 20.06
N ASN A 174 -8.57 -50.94 19.46
CA ASN A 174 -8.16 -52.16 18.83
C ASN A 174 -7.28 -51.93 17.58
N LEU A 175 -7.57 -50.92 16.77
CA LEU A 175 -6.76 -50.50 15.64
C LEU A 175 -5.40 -49.94 16.12
N MET A 176 -5.41 -49.12 17.18
CA MET A 176 -4.17 -48.59 17.78
C MET A 176 -3.22 -49.67 18.22
N ILE A 177 -3.71 -50.68 18.94
CA ILE A 177 -2.93 -51.83 19.42
C ILE A 177 -2.50 -52.72 18.23
N GLY A 178 -3.40 -53.01 17.33
CA GLY A 178 -3.16 -53.93 16.21
C GLY A 178 -2.09 -53.42 15.23
N PHE A 179 -1.98 -52.11 15.00
CA PHE A 179 -1.08 -51.50 14.00
C PHE A 179 0.00 -50.59 14.61
N GLY A 180 -0.02 -50.38 15.92
CA GLY A 180 0.93 -49.46 16.58
C GLY A 180 0.80 -48.03 16.01
N ILE A 181 -0.44 -47.55 15.89
CA ILE A 181 -0.82 -46.20 15.50
C ILE A 181 -1.40 -45.46 16.69
N ASP A 182 -1.43 -44.14 16.64
CA ASP A 182 -2.09 -43.32 17.66
C ASP A 182 -3.59 -43.10 17.40
N GLU A 183 -4.26 -42.49 18.36
CA GLU A 183 -5.70 -42.27 18.32
C GLU A 183 -6.14 -41.45 17.07
N VAL A 184 -5.42 -40.33 16.79
CA VAL A 184 -5.72 -39.45 15.65
C VAL A 184 -5.55 -40.17 14.30
N GLN A 185 -4.55 -41.07 14.22
CA GLN A 185 -4.36 -41.89 13.03
C GLN A 185 -5.43 -42.99 12.92
N ALA A 186 -5.85 -43.57 14.04
CA ALA A 186 -6.86 -44.61 14.06
C ALA A 186 -8.27 -44.04 13.71
N GLU A 187 -8.61 -42.87 14.23
CA GLU A 187 -9.83 -42.14 13.88
C GLU A 187 -9.88 -41.83 12.38
N TYR A 188 -8.80 -41.26 11.83
CA TYR A 188 -8.72 -40.93 10.40
C TYR A 188 -8.87 -42.14 9.47
N VAL A 189 -8.51 -43.33 9.93
CA VAL A 189 -8.61 -44.55 9.15
C VAL A 189 -9.99 -45.17 9.29
N ALA A 190 -10.66 -44.98 10.44
CA ALA A 190 -12.00 -45.50 10.70
C ALA A 190 -13.13 -44.71 9.99
N GLU A 191 -12.86 -43.41 9.65
CA GLU A 191 -13.73 -42.58 8.80
C GLU A 191 -13.71 -43.05 7.34
#